data_cfe0939e5e4f48a00272e5773cfb6c8c
#
_entry.id   cfe0939e5e4f48a00272e5773cfb6c8c
#
_cell.length_a   1.000
_cell.length_b   1.000
_cell.length_c   1.000
_cell.angle_alpha   90.00
_cell.angle_beta   90.00
_cell.angle_gamma   90.00
#
_symmetry.space_group_name_H-M   'P 1'
#
loop_
_entity.id
_entity.type
_entity.pdbx_description
1 polymer ?
#
loop_
_entity_poly.entity_id
_entity_poly.type
_entity_poly.pdbx_seq_one_letter_code
_entity_poly.pdbx_strand_id
1 'polypeptide(L)'
;VHGVGALAGQTSGPATLIVQTLLSDAAVLLLPRQFHMAVVENRAVADVGRAAWTFPLYLVLINLFVVPLALAGLALFPEGTVQRDMIVLALPLHERADGIALVAFIGGLSAATGMVIVETIALSTMVCNDLVMPVLLRMRGLRLNERPDLTGLLLSIRRGAILLILL
;
A
#
# COMPACT_ATOMS: atom_id res chain seq x y z
N VAL A 1 11.18 24.27 21.26
CA VAL A 1 10.15 25.25 20.88
C VAL A 1 10.25 25.62 19.40
N HIS A 2 11.46 25.51 18.78
CA HIS A 2 11.68 25.85 17.36
C HIS A 2 11.08 24.82 16.37
N GLY A 3 10.92 23.55 16.74
CA GLY A 3 10.41 22.50 15.86
C GLY A 3 8.91 22.66 15.51
N VAL A 4 8.11 23.18 16.43
CA VAL A 4 6.67 23.38 16.19
C VAL A 4 6.41 24.55 15.21
N GLY A 5 7.29 25.56 15.20
CA GLY A 5 7.23 26.67 14.25
C GLY A 5 7.55 26.24 12.81
N ALA A 6 8.45 25.28 12.62
CA ALA A 6 8.80 24.77 11.31
C ALA A 6 7.63 23.96 10.67
N LEU A 7 6.86 23.26 11.48
CA LEU A 7 5.63 22.57 11.02
C LEU A 7 4.53 23.58 10.65
N ALA A 8 4.43 24.71 11.37
CA ALA A 8 3.47 25.77 11.06
C ALA A 8 3.83 26.54 9.78
N GLY A 9 5.11 26.62 9.42
CA GLY A 9 5.58 27.27 8.17
C GLY A 9 5.34 26.45 6.91
N GLN A 10 5.04 25.16 7.02
CA GLN A 10 4.68 24.26 5.93
C GLN A 10 3.17 23.97 5.88
N THR A 11 2.34 24.77 6.52
CA THR A 11 0.88 24.63 6.39
C THR A 11 0.50 24.88 4.94
N SER A 12 0.35 23.79 4.21
CA SER A 12 -0.34 23.79 2.93
C SER A 12 -1.64 24.56 3.11
N GLY A 13 -1.91 25.55 2.26
CA GLY A 13 -3.15 26.32 2.36
C GLY A 13 -4.37 25.39 2.38
N PRO A 14 -5.53 25.83 2.92
CA PRO A 14 -6.71 24.98 3.05
C PRO A 14 -7.13 24.31 1.73
N ALA A 15 -6.89 24.98 0.61
CA ALA A 15 -7.11 24.41 -0.72
C ALA A 15 -6.22 23.18 -0.99
N THR A 16 -4.96 23.22 -0.60
CA THR A 16 -4.02 22.09 -0.78
C THR A 16 -4.44 20.90 0.09
N LEU A 17 -4.87 21.14 1.32
CA LEU A 17 -5.37 20.08 2.20
C LEU A 17 -6.63 19.42 1.62
N ILE A 18 -7.57 20.19 1.10
CA ILE A 18 -8.77 19.68 0.44
C ILE A 18 -8.38 18.81 -0.77
N VAL A 19 -7.49 19.31 -1.64
CA VAL A 19 -7.05 18.57 -2.82
C VAL A 19 -6.34 17.27 -2.42
N GLN A 20 -5.46 17.29 -1.42
CA GLN A 20 -4.78 16.09 -0.94
C GLN A 20 -5.75 15.07 -0.35
N THR A 21 -6.75 15.53 0.41
CA THR A 21 -7.78 14.65 0.96
C THR A 21 -8.60 14.00 -0.16
N LEU A 22 -9.06 14.78 -1.14
CA LEU A 22 -9.80 14.25 -2.29
C LEU A 22 -8.98 13.27 -3.12
N LEU A 23 -7.68 13.54 -3.32
CA LEU A 23 -6.78 12.61 -4.01
C LEU A 23 -6.59 11.31 -3.21
N SER A 24 -6.47 11.39 -1.89
CA SER A 24 -6.35 10.22 -1.03
C SER A 24 -7.62 9.37 -1.04
N ASP A 25 -8.78 9.99 -1.00
CA ASP A 25 -10.08 9.31 -1.09
C ASP A 25 -10.26 8.65 -2.46
N ALA A 26 -9.90 9.35 -3.54
CA ALA A 26 -9.92 8.80 -4.88
C ALA A 26 -8.95 7.60 -5.02
N ALA A 27 -7.78 7.66 -4.40
CA ALA A 27 -6.81 6.57 -4.43
C ALA A 27 -7.36 5.28 -3.81
N VAL A 28 -8.18 5.36 -2.77
CA VAL A 28 -8.82 4.18 -2.16
C VAL A 28 -9.73 3.44 -3.14
N LEU A 29 -10.39 4.17 -4.04
CA LEU A 29 -11.31 3.61 -5.02
C LEU A 29 -10.62 3.20 -6.33
N LEU A 30 -9.63 3.98 -6.76
CA LEU A 30 -9.03 3.85 -8.09
C LEU A 30 -7.78 2.96 -8.11
N LEU A 31 -7.08 2.79 -6.97
CA LEU A 31 -5.92 1.92 -6.94
C LEU A 31 -6.34 0.45 -7.03
N PRO A 32 -5.73 -0.32 -7.95
CA PRO A 32 -6.06 -1.73 -8.19
C PRO A 32 -6.01 -2.58 -6.92
N ARG A 33 -5.02 -2.34 -6.07
CA ARG A 33 -4.83 -3.03 -4.80
C ARG A 33 -6.02 -2.82 -3.86
N GLN A 34 -6.44 -1.57 -3.71
CA GLN A 34 -7.54 -1.22 -2.80
C GLN A 34 -8.87 -1.78 -3.30
N PHE A 35 -9.13 -1.65 -4.59
CA PHE A 35 -10.33 -2.21 -5.22
C PHE A 35 -10.36 -3.74 -5.08
N HIS A 36 -9.23 -4.42 -5.32
CA HIS A 36 -9.13 -5.87 -5.21
C HIS A 36 -9.47 -6.34 -3.79
N MET A 37 -8.88 -5.72 -2.77
CA MET A 37 -9.12 -6.07 -1.37
C MET A 37 -10.54 -5.74 -0.90
N ALA A 38 -11.08 -4.59 -1.31
CA ALA A 38 -12.39 -4.12 -0.83
C ALA A 38 -13.57 -4.78 -1.53
N VAL A 39 -13.43 -5.14 -2.80
CA VAL A 39 -14.54 -5.61 -3.64
C VAL A 39 -14.38 -7.07 -4.05
N VAL A 40 -13.20 -7.45 -4.57
CA VAL A 40 -13.00 -8.78 -5.17
C VAL A 40 -12.85 -9.87 -4.11
N GLU A 41 -12.12 -9.61 -3.03
CA GLU A 41 -11.89 -10.59 -1.94
C GLU A 41 -12.96 -10.56 -0.85
N ASN A 42 -13.92 -9.65 -0.93
CA ASN A 42 -14.98 -9.55 0.05
C ASN A 42 -15.94 -10.75 -0.03
N ARG A 43 -16.11 -11.45 1.10
CA ARG A 43 -16.95 -12.66 1.18
C ARG A 43 -18.39 -12.37 1.57
N ALA A 44 -18.62 -11.32 2.34
CA ALA A 44 -19.96 -10.98 2.82
C ALA A 44 -20.18 -9.47 2.92
N VAL A 45 -21.34 -9.00 2.53
CA VAL A 45 -21.73 -7.58 2.62
C VAL A 45 -21.66 -7.06 4.06
N ALA A 46 -21.91 -7.92 5.04
CA ALA A 46 -21.82 -7.58 6.47
C ALA A 46 -20.40 -7.19 6.90
N ASP A 47 -19.36 -7.72 6.23
CA ASP A 47 -17.96 -7.42 6.53
C ASP A 47 -17.59 -6.00 6.11
N VAL A 48 -18.25 -5.46 5.06
CA VAL A 48 -18.07 -4.06 4.65
C VAL A 48 -18.48 -3.10 5.76
N GLY A 49 -19.64 -3.34 6.38
CA GLY A 49 -20.11 -2.50 7.49
C GLY A 49 -19.18 -2.53 8.70
N ARG A 50 -18.61 -3.71 9.01
CA ARG A 50 -17.64 -3.86 10.10
C ARG A 50 -16.33 -3.17 9.74
N ALA A 51 -15.81 -3.38 8.53
CA ALA A 51 -14.58 -2.76 8.03
C ALA A 51 -14.68 -1.22 8.00
N ALA A 52 -15.84 -0.68 7.64
CA ALA A 52 -16.07 0.77 7.59
C ALA A 52 -15.84 1.47 8.95
N TRP A 53 -15.96 0.77 10.07
CA TRP A 53 -15.67 1.31 11.41
C TRP A 53 -14.31 0.87 11.95
N THR A 54 -13.92 -0.38 11.72
CA THR A 54 -12.65 -0.91 12.25
C THR A 54 -11.43 -0.33 11.54
N PHE A 55 -11.53 -0.08 10.23
CA PHE A 55 -10.41 0.47 9.46
C PHE A 55 -10.05 1.91 9.85
N PRO A 56 -10.99 2.88 9.93
CA PRO A 56 -10.68 4.21 10.45
C PRO A 56 -10.15 4.19 11.89
N LEU A 57 -10.71 3.36 12.76
CA LEU A 57 -10.23 3.21 14.13
C LEU A 57 -8.77 2.72 14.18
N TYR A 58 -8.44 1.74 13.36
CA TYR A 58 -7.08 1.24 13.20
C TYR A 58 -6.12 2.33 12.71
N LEU A 59 -6.53 3.13 11.71
CA LEU A 59 -5.72 4.26 11.23
C LEU A 59 -5.47 5.31 12.30
N VAL A 60 -6.49 5.67 13.08
CA VAL A 60 -6.34 6.60 14.21
C VAL A 60 -5.36 6.04 15.24
N LEU A 61 -5.49 4.76 15.58
CA LEU A 61 -4.61 4.09 16.55
C LEU A 61 -3.14 4.11 16.11
N ILE A 62 -2.85 3.81 14.84
CA ILE A 62 -1.49 3.87 14.29
C ILE A 62 -0.96 5.31 14.32
N ASN A 63 -1.76 6.28 13.87
CA ASN A 63 -1.34 7.68 13.84
C ASN A 63 -1.03 8.23 15.23
N LEU A 64 -1.65 7.68 16.28
CA LEU A 64 -1.32 8.05 17.66
C LEU A 64 0.15 7.80 18.00
N PHE A 65 0.77 6.77 17.42
CA PHE A 65 2.19 6.47 17.61
C PHE A 65 3.10 7.20 16.62
N VAL A 66 2.62 7.47 15.41
CA VAL A 66 3.40 8.15 14.37
C VAL A 66 3.75 9.59 14.77
N VAL A 67 2.81 10.31 15.35
CA VAL A 67 3.02 11.73 15.74
C VAL A 67 4.14 11.89 16.80
N PRO A 68 4.15 11.14 17.92
CA PRO A 68 5.25 11.21 18.88
C PRO A 68 6.61 10.85 18.27
N LEU A 69 6.67 9.82 17.41
CA LEU A 69 7.90 9.42 16.72
C LEU A 69 8.40 10.52 15.79
N ALA A 70 7.52 11.15 15.03
CA ALA A 70 7.87 12.25 14.15
C ALA A 70 8.40 13.46 14.94
N LEU A 71 7.77 13.82 16.06
CA LEU A 71 8.20 14.89 16.93
C LEU A 71 9.56 14.59 17.57
N ALA A 72 9.79 13.38 18.04
CA ALA A 72 11.07 12.94 18.58
C ALA A 72 12.17 13.00 17.51
N GLY A 73 11.89 12.55 16.30
CA GLY A 73 12.81 12.63 15.18
C GLY A 73 13.20 14.07 14.83
N LEU A 74 12.21 14.98 14.77
CA LEU A 74 12.47 16.42 14.52
C LEU A 74 13.26 17.10 15.65
N ALA A 75 13.07 16.65 16.88
CA ALA A 75 13.77 17.20 18.04
C ALA A 75 15.24 16.74 18.13
N LEU A 76 15.52 15.50 17.75
CA LEU A 76 16.84 14.87 17.89
C LEU A 76 17.71 15.04 16.63
N PHE A 77 17.10 15.06 15.45
CA PHE A 77 17.84 15.16 14.19
C PHE A 77 17.59 16.54 13.54
N PRO A 78 18.61 17.40 13.43
CA PRO A 78 18.52 18.65 12.69
C PRO A 78 18.14 18.39 11.23
N GLU A 79 17.49 19.35 10.60
CA GLU A 79 17.03 19.23 9.20
C GLU A 79 18.19 18.84 8.28
N GLY A 80 17.98 17.77 7.50
CA GLY A 80 18.92 17.27 6.48
C GLY A 80 19.94 16.24 6.98
N THR A 81 20.01 15.92 8.26
CA THR A 81 20.94 14.90 8.78
C THR A 81 20.44 13.48 8.59
N VAL A 82 19.13 13.28 8.64
CA VAL A 82 18.47 11.97 8.44
C VAL A 82 17.26 12.15 7.51
N GLN A 83 17.10 11.23 6.58
CA GLN A 83 15.88 11.19 5.75
C GLN A 83 14.67 10.94 6.63
N ARG A 84 13.57 11.64 6.36
CA ARG A 84 12.34 11.57 7.18
C ARG A 84 11.78 10.15 7.29
N ASP A 85 11.89 9.36 6.23
CA ASP A 85 11.43 7.98 6.19
C ASP A 85 12.28 7.03 7.06
N MET A 86 13.51 7.42 7.36
CA MET A 86 14.45 6.64 8.15
C MET A 86 14.39 6.95 9.67
N ILE A 87 13.58 7.90 10.09
CA ILE A 87 13.49 8.33 11.51
C ILE A 87 13.13 7.15 12.42
N VAL A 88 12.22 6.28 11.98
CA VAL A 88 11.77 5.09 12.75
C VAL A 88 12.94 4.15 13.06
N LEU A 89 13.92 4.07 12.16
CA LEU A 89 15.11 3.24 12.35
C LEU A 89 16.24 4.03 13.02
N ALA A 90 16.40 5.30 12.68
CA ALA A 90 17.46 6.16 13.20
C ALA A 90 17.30 6.45 14.69
N LEU A 91 16.06 6.59 15.17
CA LEU A 91 15.78 6.90 16.57
C LEU A 91 16.30 5.82 17.55
N PRO A 92 15.94 4.53 17.41
CA PRO A 92 16.46 3.50 18.29
C PRO A 92 17.97 3.27 18.12
N LEU A 93 18.53 3.49 16.91
CA LEU A 93 19.99 3.42 16.70
C LEU A 93 20.72 4.55 17.44
N HIS A 94 20.17 5.75 17.45
CA HIS A 94 20.73 6.88 18.20
C HIS A 94 20.78 6.61 19.70
N GLU A 95 19.73 5.98 20.23
CA GLU A 95 19.62 5.60 21.64
C GLU A 95 20.38 4.27 21.97
N ARG A 96 21.12 3.71 21.02
CA ARG A 96 21.85 2.43 21.15
C ARG A 96 20.94 1.25 21.54
N ALA A 97 19.66 1.32 21.17
CA ALA A 97 18.68 0.27 21.38
C ALA A 97 18.65 -0.68 20.19
N ASP A 98 19.76 -1.39 19.96
CA ASP A 98 19.98 -2.22 18.75
C ASP A 98 18.89 -3.28 18.57
N GLY A 99 18.36 -3.85 19.67
CA GLY A 99 17.26 -4.80 19.59
C GLY A 99 15.96 -4.20 19.04
N ILE A 100 15.63 -2.96 19.42
CA ILE A 100 14.46 -2.23 18.91
C ILE A 100 14.67 -1.86 17.45
N ALA A 101 15.87 -1.42 17.09
CA ALA A 101 16.23 -1.10 15.71
C ALA A 101 16.09 -2.33 14.80
N LEU A 102 16.54 -3.50 15.27
CA LEU A 102 16.39 -4.76 14.53
C LEU A 102 14.91 -5.13 14.32
N VAL A 103 14.09 -5.02 15.36
CA VAL A 103 12.64 -5.29 15.25
C VAL A 103 11.97 -4.30 14.29
N ALA A 104 12.30 -3.01 14.36
CA ALA A 104 11.79 -2.00 13.45
C ALA A 104 12.18 -2.29 11.99
N PHE A 105 13.43 -2.69 11.75
CA PHE A 105 13.92 -3.07 10.43
C PHE A 105 13.17 -4.29 9.86
N ILE A 106 13.07 -5.38 10.66
CA ILE A 106 12.34 -6.59 10.24
C ILE A 106 10.87 -6.27 9.98
N GLY A 107 10.24 -5.46 10.84
CA GLY A 107 8.86 -5.02 10.68
C GLY A 107 8.65 -4.23 9.38
N GLY A 108 9.53 -3.28 9.08
CA GLY A 108 9.52 -2.50 7.85
C GLY A 108 9.70 -3.36 6.60
N LEU A 109 10.67 -4.29 6.64
CA LEU A 109 10.91 -5.23 5.53
C LEU A 109 9.69 -6.15 5.31
N SER A 110 9.10 -6.66 6.38
CA SER A 110 7.89 -7.49 6.30
C SER A 110 6.70 -6.73 5.70
N ALA A 111 6.48 -5.50 6.14
CA ALA A 111 5.43 -4.63 5.61
C ALA A 111 5.63 -4.32 4.12
N ALA A 112 6.84 -3.96 3.71
CA ALA A 112 7.18 -3.71 2.31
C ALA A 112 6.97 -4.95 1.44
N THR A 113 7.41 -6.12 1.91
CA THR A 113 7.20 -7.38 1.20
C THR A 113 5.71 -7.70 1.04
N GLY A 114 4.92 -7.52 2.09
CA GLY A 114 3.47 -7.71 2.05
C GLY A 114 2.79 -6.79 1.03
N MET A 115 3.20 -5.52 0.97
CA MET A 115 2.69 -4.56 -0.02
C MET A 115 2.99 -5.01 -1.45
N VAL A 116 4.24 -5.39 -1.74
CA VAL A 116 4.65 -5.87 -3.08
C VAL A 116 3.84 -7.09 -3.49
N ILE A 117 3.63 -8.05 -2.59
CA ILE A 117 2.85 -9.26 -2.88
C ILE A 117 1.41 -8.89 -3.26
N VAL A 118 0.73 -8.10 -2.44
CA VAL A 118 -0.68 -7.72 -2.68
C VAL A 118 -0.82 -6.94 -3.99
N GLU A 119 0.08 -5.98 -4.24
CA GLU A 119 0.06 -5.16 -5.45
C GLU A 119 0.31 -6.00 -6.72
N THR A 120 1.28 -6.90 -6.67
CA THR A 120 1.58 -7.81 -7.77
C THR A 120 0.41 -8.74 -8.09
N ILE A 121 -0.26 -9.29 -7.06
CA ILE A 121 -1.45 -10.12 -7.24
C ILE A 121 -2.58 -9.32 -7.89
N ALA A 122 -2.87 -8.13 -7.39
CA ALA A 122 -3.93 -7.28 -7.92
C ALA A 122 -3.66 -6.92 -9.39
N LEU A 123 -2.46 -6.42 -9.71
CA LEU A 123 -2.08 -6.05 -11.08
C LEU A 123 -2.08 -7.26 -12.03
N SER A 124 -1.54 -8.40 -11.61
CA SER A 124 -1.54 -9.60 -12.45
C SER A 124 -2.95 -10.09 -12.77
N THR A 125 -3.88 -9.94 -11.83
CA THR A 125 -5.29 -10.29 -12.03
C THR A 125 -5.95 -9.33 -13.01
N MET A 126 -5.70 -8.02 -12.90
CA MET A 126 -6.21 -7.03 -13.86
C MET A 126 -5.64 -7.25 -15.27
N VAL A 127 -4.33 -7.43 -15.39
CA VAL A 127 -3.69 -7.73 -16.68
C VAL A 127 -4.30 -8.98 -17.31
N CYS A 128 -4.51 -10.03 -16.52
CA CYS A 128 -5.11 -11.27 -17.01
C CYS A 128 -6.55 -11.04 -17.51
N ASN A 129 -7.38 -10.37 -16.71
CA ASN A 129 -8.80 -10.23 -17.00
C ASN A 129 -9.09 -9.15 -18.07
N ASP A 130 -8.40 -8.01 -18.00
CA ASP A 130 -8.75 -6.83 -18.81
C ASP A 130 -7.95 -6.74 -20.10
N LEU A 131 -6.74 -7.30 -20.15
CA LEU A 131 -5.89 -7.28 -21.34
C LEU A 131 -5.83 -8.66 -22.01
N VAL A 132 -5.43 -9.68 -21.27
CA VAL A 132 -5.12 -10.99 -21.87
C VAL A 132 -6.40 -11.73 -22.28
N MET A 133 -7.40 -11.78 -21.43
CA MET A 133 -8.65 -12.49 -21.74
C MET A 133 -9.40 -11.93 -22.95
N PRO A 134 -9.60 -10.61 -23.11
CA PRO A 134 -10.23 -10.06 -24.28
C PRO A 134 -9.46 -10.34 -25.58
N VAL A 135 -8.12 -10.29 -25.52
CA VAL A 135 -7.27 -10.62 -26.67
C VAL A 135 -7.39 -12.09 -27.05
N LEU A 136 -7.28 -12.99 -26.07
CA LEU A 136 -7.43 -14.43 -26.28
C LEU A 136 -8.80 -14.79 -26.86
N LEU A 137 -9.87 -14.19 -26.36
CA LEU A 137 -11.24 -14.43 -26.85
C LEU A 137 -11.46 -13.90 -28.27
N ARG A 138 -10.73 -12.85 -28.67
CA ARG A 138 -10.76 -12.33 -30.06
C ARG A 138 -9.96 -13.21 -31.04
N MET A 139 -9.01 -13.98 -30.56
CA MET A 139 -8.20 -14.87 -31.38
C MET A 139 -9.01 -16.14 -31.73
N ARG A 140 -9.79 -16.09 -32.81
CA ARG A 140 -10.65 -17.19 -33.31
C ARG A 140 -9.90 -18.52 -33.53
N GLY A 141 -8.58 -18.49 -33.67
CA GLY A 141 -7.75 -19.70 -33.95
C GLY A 141 -7.54 -20.60 -32.73
N LEU A 142 -7.73 -20.14 -31.52
CA LEU A 142 -7.43 -20.90 -30.29
C LEU A 142 -8.57 -21.81 -29.82
N ARG A 143 -9.77 -21.73 -30.44
CA ARG A 143 -10.96 -22.54 -30.09
C ARG A 143 -11.19 -22.69 -28.58
N LEU A 144 -10.97 -21.59 -27.83
CA LEU A 144 -11.08 -21.60 -26.36
C LEU A 144 -12.46 -21.98 -25.86
N ASN A 145 -13.48 -21.76 -26.70
CA ASN A 145 -14.87 -22.11 -26.40
C ASN A 145 -15.13 -23.63 -26.37
N GLU A 146 -14.21 -24.42 -26.91
CA GLU A 146 -14.33 -25.91 -26.96
C GLU A 146 -13.52 -26.58 -25.84
N ARG A 147 -12.75 -25.83 -25.04
CA ARG A 147 -11.97 -26.38 -23.93
C ARG A 147 -12.76 -26.30 -22.62
N PRO A 148 -13.04 -27.45 -21.98
CA PRO A 148 -13.81 -27.48 -20.73
C PRO A 148 -13.07 -26.89 -19.54
N ASP A 149 -11.72 -26.75 -19.60
CA ASP A 149 -10.92 -26.24 -18.52
C ASP A 149 -9.82 -25.29 -19.03
N LEU A 150 -9.96 -24.01 -18.69
CA LEU A 150 -9.00 -22.96 -18.99
C LEU A 150 -8.12 -22.61 -17.77
N THR A 151 -8.32 -23.28 -16.64
CA THR A 151 -7.69 -22.95 -15.37
C THR A 151 -6.16 -22.99 -15.46
N GLY A 152 -5.61 -24.03 -16.11
CA GLY A 152 -4.18 -24.17 -16.30
C GLY A 152 -3.57 -23.06 -17.16
N LEU A 153 -4.27 -22.63 -18.22
CA LEU A 153 -3.86 -21.54 -19.09
C LEU A 153 -3.87 -20.21 -18.32
N LEU A 154 -4.94 -19.94 -17.60
CA LEU A 154 -5.09 -18.72 -16.79
C LEU A 154 -4.02 -18.63 -15.70
N LEU A 155 -3.71 -19.75 -15.03
CA LEU A 155 -2.64 -19.79 -14.02
C LEU A 155 -1.26 -19.51 -14.64
N SER A 156 -0.98 -20.07 -15.83
CA SER A 156 0.30 -19.83 -16.52
C SER A 156 0.45 -18.37 -16.95
N ILE A 157 -0.63 -17.77 -17.47
CA ILE A 157 -0.67 -16.35 -17.86
C ILE A 157 -0.47 -15.46 -16.63
N ARG A 158 -1.17 -15.75 -15.52
CA ARG A 158 -1.04 -15.01 -14.28
C ARG A 158 0.38 -15.09 -13.71
N ARG A 159 1.01 -16.27 -13.73
CA ARG A 159 2.41 -16.43 -13.31
C ARG A 159 3.36 -15.65 -14.21
N GLY A 160 3.15 -15.67 -15.53
CA GLY A 160 3.93 -14.87 -16.47
C GLY A 160 3.78 -13.36 -16.24
N ALA A 161 2.57 -12.90 -15.97
CA ALA A 161 2.31 -11.49 -15.62
C ALA A 161 3.00 -11.09 -14.31
N ILE A 162 2.97 -11.94 -13.29
CA ILE A 162 3.70 -11.70 -12.02
C ILE A 162 5.20 -11.54 -12.26
N LEU A 163 5.81 -12.44 -13.04
CA LEU A 163 7.23 -12.35 -13.36
C LEU A 163 7.56 -11.06 -14.13
N LEU A 164 6.71 -10.66 -15.06
CA LEU A 164 6.91 -9.43 -15.84
C LEU A 164 6.78 -8.16 -14.99
N ILE A 165 5.92 -8.17 -13.97
CA ILE A 165 5.71 -7.01 -13.07
C ILE A 165 6.86 -6.87 -12.06
N LEU A 166 7.49 -8.00 -11.69
CA LEU A 166 8.59 -8.02 -10.71
C LEU A 166 9.97 -7.73 -11.33
N LEU A 167 10.10 -7.75 -12.67
CA LEU A 167 11.31 -7.41 -13.41
C LEU A 167 11.38 -5.91 -13.70
#